data_5839c1e548326ebc8f8adaf2748fe6cb
#
_entry.id   5839c1e548326ebc8f8adaf2748fe6cb
#
_cell.length_a   1.000
_cell.length_b   1.000
_cell.length_c   1.000
_cell.angle_alpha   90.00
_cell.angle_beta   90.00
_cell.angle_gamma   90.00
#
_symmetry.space_group_name_H-M   'P 1'
#
loop_
_entity.id
_entity.type
_entity.pdbx_description
1 polymer ?
#
loop_
_entity_poly.entity_id
_entity_poly.type
_entity_poly.pdbx_seq_one_letter_code
_entity_poly.pdbx_strand_id
1 'polypeptide(L)'
;YDAQMDEESLGNWVREKSIIAGTEIFEEERVERFTSRGEITSSRFGRRQYDVIVNAAGPWAAQLNENNEISTKFYLRLIRGSHLILDHQVSGSYLFQEHQDGRVVFILPYLGKTLVGTTEVSQLLSENTICTEEERQYLLNVYNSNFKRHVSNSNIISEFSGLRPIVASHLRSKESYFSVASREAETEVVDKLITVYGGKWTSAPSLSEKVVRKLKSKEFL
;
A
#
# COMPACT_ATOMS: atom_id res chain seq x y z
N TYR A 1 22.77 -0.14 -7.14
CA TYR A 1 22.54 -1.30 -6.25
C TYR A 1 21.12 -1.19 -5.70
N ASP A 2 20.43 -2.32 -5.63
CA ASP A 2 19.08 -2.41 -5.10
C ASP A 2 19.04 -3.52 -4.04
N ALA A 3 18.02 -3.53 -3.17
CA ALA A 3 17.91 -4.50 -2.09
C ALA A 3 16.48 -5.04 -2.04
N GLN A 4 16.37 -6.34 -1.76
CA GLN A 4 15.11 -6.98 -1.42
C GLN A 4 14.91 -6.90 0.09
N MET A 5 13.70 -6.57 0.50
CA MET A 5 13.31 -6.41 1.89
C MET A 5 12.23 -7.43 2.25
N ASP A 6 12.32 -7.96 3.46
CA ASP A 6 11.24 -8.71 4.09
C ASP A 6 10.32 -7.73 4.83
N GLU A 7 9.16 -7.47 4.22
CA GLU A 7 8.20 -6.48 4.73
C GLU A 7 7.60 -6.89 6.07
N GLU A 8 7.37 -8.18 6.30
CA GLU A 8 6.81 -8.69 7.55
C GLU A 8 7.79 -8.48 8.71
N SER A 9 9.04 -8.88 8.53
CA SER A 9 10.09 -8.69 9.54
C SER A 9 10.32 -7.21 9.84
N LEU A 10 10.32 -6.35 8.81
CA LEU A 10 10.45 -4.91 9.00
C LEU A 10 9.24 -4.32 9.74
N GLY A 11 8.03 -4.75 9.39
CA GLY A 11 6.79 -4.32 10.07
C GLY A 11 6.82 -4.66 11.55
N ASN A 12 7.19 -5.89 11.90
CA ASN A 12 7.36 -6.34 13.27
C ASN A 12 8.42 -5.54 14.03
N TRP A 13 9.55 -5.30 13.39
CA TRP A 13 10.62 -4.48 13.98
C TRP A 13 10.16 -3.03 14.26
N VAL A 14 9.46 -2.38 13.32
CA VAL A 14 8.90 -1.03 13.50
C VAL A 14 7.89 -1.03 14.66
N ARG A 15 7.01 -2.04 14.72
CA ARG A 15 6.05 -2.21 15.81
C ARG A 15 6.74 -2.28 17.17
N GLU A 16 7.74 -3.14 17.32
CA GLU A 16 8.49 -3.29 18.56
C GLU A 16 9.18 -1.97 18.98
N LYS A 17 9.83 -1.30 18.04
CA LYS A 17 10.49 0.00 18.30
C LYS A 17 9.47 1.08 18.72
N SER A 18 8.30 1.08 18.14
CA SER A 18 7.23 2.01 18.52
C SER A 18 6.75 1.78 19.95
N ILE A 19 6.57 0.52 20.36
CA ILE A 19 6.19 0.17 21.73
C ILE A 19 7.27 0.60 22.72
N ILE A 20 8.55 0.33 22.43
CA ILE A 20 9.69 0.76 23.26
C ILE A 20 9.74 2.29 23.39
N ALA A 21 9.33 3.01 22.35
CA ALA A 21 9.24 4.48 22.37
C ALA A 21 7.99 5.01 23.09
N GLY A 22 7.15 4.15 23.69
CA GLY A 22 5.97 4.54 24.45
C GLY A 22 4.66 4.61 23.66
N THR A 23 4.65 4.12 22.42
CA THR A 23 3.41 4.06 21.62
C THR A 23 2.51 2.92 22.10
N GLU A 24 1.26 3.22 22.39
CA GLU A 24 0.23 2.21 22.62
C GLU A 24 -0.31 1.74 21.27
N ILE A 25 -0.31 0.42 21.04
CA ILE A 25 -0.82 -0.21 19.82
C ILE A 25 -2.03 -1.05 20.17
N PHE A 26 -3.15 -0.79 19.52
CA PHE A 26 -4.40 -1.51 19.68
C PHE A 26 -4.71 -2.26 18.39
N GLU A 27 -4.41 -3.54 18.37
CA GLU A 27 -4.77 -4.45 17.28
C GLU A 27 -6.24 -4.87 17.43
N GLU A 28 -6.86 -5.21 16.28
CA GLU A 28 -8.29 -5.59 16.23
C GLU A 28 -9.24 -4.50 16.75
N GLU A 29 -8.77 -3.25 16.78
CA GLU A 29 -9.56 -2.11 17.21
C GLU A 29 -10.01 -1.29 16.01
N ARG A 30 -11.31 -1.31 15.75
CA ARG A 30 -11.90 -0.59 14.63
C ARG A 30 -12.25 0.85 15.03
N VAL A 31 -11.71 1.81 14.30
CA VAL A 31 -12.18 3.18 14.34
C VAL A 31 -13.46 3.28 13.51
N GLU A 32 -14.58 3.56 14.17
CA GLU A 32 -15.90 3.65 13.55
C GLU A 32 -16.17 5.04 12.99
N ARG A 33 -15.80 6.06 13.77
CA ARG A 33 -15.98 7.48 13.42
C ARG A 33 -14.83 8.31 13.93
N PHE A 34 -14.55 9.42 13.22
CA PHE A 34 -13.68 10.48 13.72
C PHE A 34 -14.12 11.85 13.17
N THR A 35 -13.64 12.90 13.80
CA THR A 35 -13.90 14.28 13.35
C THR A 35 -12.59 15.01 13.09
N SER A 36 -12.63 16.06 12.27
CA SER A 36 -11.46 16.93 12.09
C SER A 36 -11.04 17.65 13.38
N ARG A 37 -11.89 17.66 14.42
CA ARG A 37 -11.64 18.33 15.70
C ARG A 37 -10.95 17.44 16.73
N GLY A 38 -10.51 16.23 16.34
CA GLY A 38 -9.72 15.36 17.20
C GLY A 38 -10.52 14.30 17.97
N GLU A 39 -11.81 14.13 17.69
CA GLU A 39 -12.63 13.10 18.32
C GLU A 39 -12.57 11.80 17.53
N ILE A 40 -12.40 10.67 18.21
CA ILE A 40 -12.49 9.31 17.65
C ILE A 40 -13.53 8.52 18.43
N THR A 41 -14.34 7.73 17.73
CA THR A 41 -15.17 6.68 18.28
C THR A 41 -14.67 5.33 17.78
N SER A 42 -14.38 4.42 18.69
CA SER A 42 -13.89 3.09 18.35
C SER A 42 -14.76 1.99 18.97
N SER A 43 -14.67 0.79 18.42
CA SER A 43 -15.49 -0.35 18.81
C SER A 43 -15.31 -0.74 20.28
N ARG A 44 -14.08 -0.65 20.80
CA ARG A 44 -13.71 -1.10 22.14
C ARG A 44 -13.70 0.01 23.19
N PHE A 45 -13.18 1.17 22.83
CA PHE A 45 -12.94 2.25 23.81
C PHE A 45 -13.99 3.36 23.77
N GLY A 46 -14.97 3.26 22.85
CA GLY A 46 -15.99 4.28 22.67
C GLY A 46 -15.40 5.61 22.20
N ARG A 47 -15.95 6.71 22.71
CA ARG A 47 -15.58 8.05 22.30
C ARG A 47 -14.40 8.60 23.10
N ARG A 48 -13.37 9.10 22.41
CA ARG A 48 -12.16 9.71 22.99
C ARG A 48 -11.77 10.99 22.24
N GLN A 49 -11.13 11.91 22.94
CA GLN A 49 -10.60 13.15 22.40
C GLN A 49 -9.08 13.07 22.35
N TYR A 50 -8.51 13.50 21.22
CA TYR A 50 -7.07 13.57 20.97
C TYR A 50 -6.69 14.98 20.53
N ASP A 51 -5.43 15.36 20.74
CA ASP A 51 -4.90 16.64 20.28
C ASP A 51 -4.79 16.69 18.77
N VAL A 52 -4.48 15.54 18.14
CA VAL A 52 -4.40 15.38 16.69
C VAL A 52 -4.72 13.94 16.29
N ILE A 53 -5.31 13.76 15.13
CA ILE A 53 -5.56 12.48 14.49
C ILE A 53 -4.69 12.39 13.23
N VAL A 54 -4.01 11.28 13.03
CA VAL A 54 -3.33 10.97 11.77
C VAL A 54 -4.04 9.79 11.11
N ASN A 55 -4.78 10.07 10.04
CA ASN A 55 -5.38 9.03 9.20
C ASN A 55 -4.31 8.50 8.23
N ALA A 56 -3.69 7.37 8.54
CA ALA A 56 -2.71 6.67 7.73
C ALA A 56 -3.24 5.30 7.27
N ALA A 57 -4.54 5.20 7.00
CA ALA A 57 -5.24 3.95 6.70
C ALA A 57 -5.01 3.43 5.26
N GLY A 58 -3.98 3.88 4.56
CA GLY A 58 -3.60 3.39 3.24
C GLY A 58 -4.76 3.45 2.22
N PRO A 59 -5.17 2.33 1.61
CA PRO A 59 -6.25 2.31 0.62
C PRO A 59 -7.59 2.84 1.12
N TRP A 60 -7.84 2.77 2.42
CA TRP A 60 -9.09 3.20 3.06
C TRP A 60 -9.11 4.66 3.49
N ALA A 61 -7.98 5.36 3.43
CA ALA A 61 -7.85 6.71 3.99
C ALA A 61 -8.84 7.73 3.41
N ALA A 62 -9.04 7.72 2.09
CA ALA A 62 -9.97 8.62 1.41
C ALA A 62 -11.44 8.29 1.76
N GLN A 63 -11.81 6.99 1.74
CA GLN A 63 -13.16 6.57 2.07
C GLN A 63 -13.51 6.84 3.55
N LEU A 64 -12.55 6.67 4.46
CA LEU A 64 -12.75 7.03 5.87
C LEU A 64 -13.05 8.52 6.03
N ASN A 65 -12.36 9.40 5.31
CA ASN A 65 -12.68 10.82 5.33
C ASN A 65 -14.09 11.10 4.77
N GLU A 66 -14.43 10.51 3.64
CA GLU A 66 -15.76 10.64 3.02
C GLU A 66 -16.89 10.17 3.96
N ASN A 67 -16.72 9.00 4.58
CA ASN A 67 -17.70 8.45 5.54
C ASN A 67 -17.89 9.32 6.79
N ASN A 68 -16.92 10.19 7.08
CA ASN A 68 -16.97 11.15 8.19
C ASN A 68 -17.23 12.59 7.73
N GLU A 69 -17.70 12.78 6.50
CA GLU A 69 -18.08 14.08 5.92
C GLU A 69 -16.93 15.11 5.89
N ILE A 70 -15.68 14.62 5.79
CA ILE A 70 -14.49 15.46 5.72
C ILE A 70 -14.15 15.73 4.26
N SER A 71 -14.32 16.99 3.85
CA SER A 71 -13.96 17.42 2.50
C SER A 71 -12.45 17.45 2.32
N THR A 72 -11.97 16.83 1.22
CA THR A 72 -10.55 16.70 0.91
C THR A 72 -10.23 17.09 -0.53
N LYS A 73 -8.95 17.44 -0.78
CA LYS A 73 -8.44 17.79 -2.12
C LYS A 73 -8.02 16.58 -2.93
N PHE A 74 -7.77 15.45 -2.26
CA PHE A 74 -7.23 14.26 -2.85
C PHE A 74 -8.22 13.10 -2.79
N TYR A 75 -8.13 12.23 -3.78
CA TYR A 75 -8.78 10.93 -3.78
C TYR A 75 -7.77 9.85 -4.17
N LEU A 76 -8.13 8.60 -3.97
CA LEU A 76 -7.26 7.46 -4.28
C LEU A 76 -7.81 6.67 -5.47
N ARG A 77 -6.94 6.37 -6.42
CA ARG A 77 -7.15 5.32 -7.40
C ARG A 77 -6.47 4.07 -6.86
N LEU A 78 -7.20 2.98 -6.78
CA LEU A 78 -6.68 1.72 -6.25
C LEU A 78 -6.26 0.83 -7.40
N ILE A 79 -5.03 0.35 -7.33
CA ILE A 79 -4.44 -0.59 -8.29
C ILE A 79 -4.10 -1.87 -7.55
N ARG A 80 -4.80 -2.96 -7.90
CA ARG A 80 -4.45 -4.29 -7.42
C ARG A 80 -3.17 -4.75 -8.09
N GLY A 81 -2.27 -5.33 -7.29
CA GLY A 81 -1.09 -6.03 -7.75
C GLY A 81 -1.04 -7.42 -7.16
N SER A 82 -1.01 -8.43 -8.01
CA SER A 82 -0.99 -9.84 -7.64
C SER A 82 0.39 -10.44 -7.80
N HIS A 83 0.70 -11.42 -6.96
CA HIS A 83 1.97 -12.13 -6.95
C HIS A 83 1.72 -13.63 -6.82
N LEU A 84 2.60 -14.41 -7.44
CA LEU A 84 2.65 -15.87 -7.31
C LEU A 84 3.92 -16.30 -6.57
N ILE A 85 3.82 -17.35 -5.76
CA ILE A 85 4.96 -18.04 -5.17
C ILE A 85 5.06 -19.42 -5.79
N LEU A 86 6.18 -19.69 -6.48
CA LEU A 86 6.43 -20.95 -7.18
C LEU A 86 7.28 -21.89 -6.32
N ASP A 87 7.13 -23.18 -6.58
CA ASP A 87 7.70 -24.33 -5.83
C ASP A 87 9.23 -24.49 -5.89
N HIS A 88 9.92 -23.67 -6.63
CA HIS A 88 11.37 -23.71 -6.82
C HIS A 88 11.99 -22.32 -6.64
N GLN A 89 13.31 -22.26 -6.51
CA GLN A 89 14.05 -21.02 -6.40
C GLN A 89 14.81 -20.69 -7.68
N VAL A 90 14.66 -19.47 -8.19
CA VAL A 90 15.53 -18.93 -9.24
C VAL A 90 16.89 -18.53 -8.69
N SER A 91 17.91 -18.52 -9.54
CA SER A 91 19.30 -18.27 -9.14
C SER A 91 19.64 -16.79 -8.90
N GLY A 92 18.76 -15.88 -9.30
CA GLY A 92 18.99 -14.43 -9.18
C GLY A 92 17.70 -13.63 -9.22
N SER A 93 17.84 -12.33 -9.03
CA SER A 93 16.73 -11.37 -9.13
C SER A 93 16.65 -10.84 -10.56
N TYR A 94 15.48 -10.92 -11.14
CA TYR A 94 15.22 -10.51 -12.52
C TYR A 94 14.10 -9.46 -12.54
N LEU A 95 14.23 -8.53 -13.48
CA LEU A 95 13.25 -7.51 -13.79
C LEU A 95 12.98 -7.58 -15.29
N PHE A 96 11.75 -7.88 -15.65
CA PHE A 96 11.30 -7.91 -17.03
C PHE A 96 10.33 -6.78 -17.30
N GLN A 97 10.54 -6.09 -18.40
CA GLN A 97 9.58 -5.13 -18.90
C GLN A 97 8.79 -5.77 -20.03
N GLU A 98 7.49 -5.91 -19.86
CA GLU A 98 6.61 -6.48 -20.87
C GLU A 98 6.51 -5.54 -22.07
N HIS A 99 6.76 -6.08 -23.27
CA HIS A 99 6.82 -5.26 -24.50
C HIS A 99 5.46 -4.71 -24.94
N GLN A 100 4.35 -5.37 -24.56
CA GLN A 100 3.03 -4.99 -25.03
C GLN A 100 2.45 -3.80 -24.26
N ASP A 101 2.70 -3.73 -22.95
CA ASP A 101 2.08 -2.74 -22.07
C ASP A 101 3.09 -1.95 -21.21
N GLY A 102 4.39 -2.26 -21.32
CA GLY A 102 5.48 -1.59 -20.61
C GLY A 102 5.52 -1.89 -19.11
N ARG A 103 4.70 -2.82 -18.62
CA ARG A 103 4.66 -3.20 -17.20
C ARG A 103 5.93 -3.92 -16.78
N VAL A 104 6.30 -3.69 -15.54
CA VAL A 104 7.47 -4.32 -14.94
C VAL A 104 7.03 -5.48 -14.06
N VAL A 105 7.58 -6.67 -14.35
CA VAL A 105 7.39 -7.87 -13.55
C VAL A 105 8.73 -8.27 -12.94
N PHE A 106 8.74 -8.45 -11.64
CA PHE A 106 9.88 -8.98 -10.91
C PHE A 106 9.77 -10.50 -10.77
N ILE A 107 10.91 -11.19 -10.91
CA ILE A 107 11.04 -12.60 -10.60
C ILE A 107 12.23 -12.73 -9.65
N LEU A 108 11.93 -13.02 -8.39
CA LEU A 108 12.88 -12.89 -7.28
C LEU A 108 13.00 -14.19 -6.49
N PRO A 109 14.20 -14.53 -5.96
CA PRO A 109 14.30 -15.52 -4.89
C PRO A 109 13.50 -15.04 -3.66
N TYR A 110 12.72 -15.92 -3.06
CA TYR A 110 11.89 -15.60 -1.91
C TYR A 110 11.74 -16.80 -0.99
N LEU A 111 12.41 -16.80 0.16
CA LEU A 111 12.35 -17.86 1.19
C LEU A 111 12.50 -19.29 0.64
N GLY A 112 13.50 -19.51 -0.23
CA GLY A 112 13.74 -20.79 -0.89
C GLY A 112 12.79 -21.10 -2.06
N LYS A 113 11.98 -20.17 -2.46
CA LYS A 113 10.96 -20.20 -3.53
C LYS A 113 11.20 -19.09 -4.53
N THR A 114 10.31 -18.94 -5.50
CA THR A 114 10.33 -17.82 -6.45
C THR A 114 9.07 -16.98 -6.30
N LEU A 115 9.26 -15.69 -6.08
CA LEU A 115 8.20 -14.69 -6.17
C LEU A 115 8.13 -14.17 -7.60
N VAL A 116 6.94 -14.17 -8.20
CA VAL A 116 6.66 -13.60 -9.52
C VAL A 116 5.57 -12.53 -9.37
N GLY A 117 5.83 -11.33 -9.78
CA GLY A 117 4.87 -10.21 -9.72
C GLY A 117 5.54 -8.89 -10.12
N THR A 118 4.76 -7.96 -10.42
CA THR A 118 3.36 -7.77 -10.04
C THR A 118 2.46 -7.52 -11.26
N THR A 119 1.18 -7.69 -11.10
CA THR A 119 0.16 -7.20 -12.03
C THR A 119 -0.26 -5.77 -11.69
N GLU A 120 -1.02 -5.12 -12.57
CA GLU A 120 -1.62 -3.80 -12.35
C GLU A 120 -3.05 -3.78 -12.88
N VAL A 121 -4.02 -3.92 -11.98
CA VAL A 121 -5.45 -3.93 -12.31
C VAL A 121 -6.17 -2.86 -11.50
N SER A 122 -6.89 -1.97 -12.17
CA SER A 122 -7.73 -0.98 -11.49
C SER A 122 -8.85 -1.70 -10.74
N GLN A 123 -9.10 -1.32 -9.50
CA GLN A 123 -10.07 -1.98 -8.64
C GLN A 123 -10.79 -0.96 -7.74
N LEU A 124 -12.06 -1.24 -7.43
CA LEU A 124 -12.79 -0.53 -6.39
C LEU A 124 -12.50 -1.12 -5.02
N LEU A 125 -12.60 -0.32 -3.98
CA LEU A 125 -12.38 -0.78 -2.59
C LEU A 125 -13.40 -1.82 -2.13
N SER A 126 -14.60 -1.83 -2.72
CA SER A 126 -15.67 -2.80 -2.45
C SER A 126 -15.46 -4.17 -3.08
N GLU A 127 -14.50 -4.31 -4.00
CA GLU A 127 -14.20 -5.57 -4.69
C GLU A 127 -13.22 -6.41 -3.88
N ASN A 128 -13.31 -7.73 -4.04
CA ASN A 128 -12.38 -8.66 -3.38
C ASN A 128 -10.96 -8.51 -3.93
N THR A 129 -10.00 -8.34 -3.04
CA THR A 129 -8.58 -8.24 -3.41
C THR A 129 -7.96 -9.63 -3.47
N ILE A 130 -8.15 -10.30 -4.61
CA ILE A 130 -7.65 -11.65 -4.89
C ILE A 130 -6.93 -11.66 -6.24
N CYS A 131 -6.01 -12.60 -6.42
CA CYS A 131 -5.40 -12.89 -7.71
C CYS A 131 -6.45 -13.54 -8.62
N THR A 132 -6.73 -12.95 -9.79
CA THR A 132 -7.65 -13.55 -10.75
C THR A 132 -6.94 -14.57 -11.63
N GLU A 133 -7.72 -15.42 -12.33
CA GLU A 133 -7.14 -16.38 -13.29
C GLU A 133 -6.37 -15.68 -14.41
N GLU A 134 -6.86 -14.53 -14.90
CA GLU A 134 -6.18 -13.74 -15.93
C GLU A 134 -4.83 -13.20 -15.43
N GLU A 135 -4.77 -12.73 -14.19
CA GLU A 135 -3.53 -12.27 -13.58
C GLU A 135 -2.54 -13.41 -13.37
N ARG A 136 -3.03 -14.57 -12.94
CA ARG A 136 -2.22 -15.78 -12.77
C ARG A 136 -1.61 -16.22 -14.09
N GLN A 137 -2.41 -16.33 -15.16
CA GLN A 137 -1.93 -16.69 -16.48
C GLN A 137 -0.96 -15.67 -17.05
N TYR A 138 -1.20 -14.38 -16.84
CA TYR A 138 -0.27 -13.32 -17.24
C TYR A 138 1.11 -13.52 -16.60
N LEU A 139 1.17 -13.72 -15.28
CA LEU A 139 2.44 -13.90 -14.56
C LEU A 139 3.16 -15.20 -14.97
N LEU A 140 2.42 -16.29 -15.15
CA LEU A 140 2.99 -17.55 -15.66
C LEU A 140 3.54 -17.40 -17.09
N ASN A 141 2.85 -16.65 -17.95
CA ASN A 141 3.31 -16.39 -19.32
C ASN A 141 4.60 -15.54 -19.31
N VAL A 142 4.68 -14.50 -18.49
CA VAL A 142 5.90 -13.70 -18.35
C VAL A 142 7.06 -14.58 -17.87
N TYR A 143 6.82 -15.45 -16.89
CA TYR A 143 7.85 -16.40 -16.43
C TYR A 143 8.29 -17.33 -17.57
N ASN A 144 7.35 -18.01 -18.21
CA ASN A 144 7.62 -19.01 -19.26
C ASN A 144 8.27 -18.43 -20.52
N SER A 145 8.03 -17.16 -20.81
CA SER A 145 8.69 -16.48 -21.94
C SER A 145 10.18 -16.17 -21.68
N ASN A 146 10.60 -16.17 -20.42
CA ASN A 146 11.94 -15.73 -20.03
C ASN A 146 12.82 -16.85 -19.43
N PHE A 147 12.24 -17.99 -19.06
CA PHE A 147 12.96 -19.09 -18.44
C PHE A 147 12.79 -20.41 -19.22
N LYS A 148 13.87 -21.19 -19.27
CA LYS A 148 13.86 -22.53 -19.92
C LYS A 148 12.98 -23.54 -19.16
N ARG A 149 12.93 -23.42 -17.81
CA ARG A 149 12.02 -24.22 -16.99
C ARG A 149 10.62 -23.61 -17.10
N HIS A 150 9.71 -24.28 -17.73
CA HIS A 150 8.31 -23.85 -17.79
C HIS A 150 7.57 -24.26 -16.52
N VAL A 151 6.62 -23.43 -16.13
CA VAL A 151 5.76 -23.58 -14.94
C VAL A 151 4.29 -23.49 -15.34
N SER A 152 3.43 -24.10 -14.52
CA SER A 152 1.98 -24.10 -14.67
C SER A 152 1.32 -23.86 -13.31
N ASN A 153 -0.01 -23.89 -13.26
CA ASN A 153 -0.77 -23.74 -12.01
C ASN A 153 -0.33 -24.76 -10.93
N SER A 154 0.13 -25.97 -11.33
CA SER A 154 0.61 -26.99 -10.38
C SER A 154 1.91 -26.61 -9.66
N ASN A 155 2.65 -25.62 -10.16
CA ASN A 155 3.86 -25.14 -9.53
C ASN A 155 3.62 -23.94 -8.57
N ILE A 156 2.38 -23.44 -8.50
CA ILE A 156 2.02 -22.35 -7.60
C ILE A 156 1.76 -22.94 -6.22
N ILE A 157 2.53 -22.49 -5.23
CA ILE A 157 2.34 -22.86 -3.82
C ILE A 157 1.33 -21.95 -3.14
N SER A 158 1.42 -20.66 -3.43
CA SER A 158 0.52 -19.63 -2.91
C SER A 158 0.49 -18.42 -3.82
N GLU A 159 -0.51 -17.60 -3.61
CA GLU A 159 -0.68 -16.33 -4.29
C GLU A 159 -1.22 -15.28 -3.31
N PHE A 160 -0.92 -14.03 -3.56
CA PHE A 160 -1.47 -12.92 -2.79
C PHE A 160 -1.62 -11.68 -3.65
N SER A 161 -2.51 -10.80 -3.21
CA SER A 161 -2.78 -9.53 -3.88
C SER A 161 -2.86 -8.41 -2.85
N GLY A 162 -2.46 -7.22 -3.27
CA GLY A 162 -2.54 -6.02 -2.46
C GLY A 162 -3.02 -4.83 -3.26
N LEU A 163 -3.60 -3.84 -2.57
CA LEU A 163 -4.05 -2.59 -3.17
C LEU A 163 -2.99 -1.51 -3.02
N ARG A 164 -2.59 -0.90 -4.13
CA ARG A 164 -1.75 0.28 -4.17
C ARG A 164 -2.62 1.52 -4.26
N PRO A 165 -2.61 2.39 -3.24
CA PRO A 165 -3.30 3.66 -3.30
C PRO A 165 -2.48 4.68 -4.08
N ILE A 166 -2.94 5.03 -5.28
CA ILE A 166 -2.33 6.05 -6.13
C ILE A 166 -3.08 7.36 -5.93
N VAL A 167 -2.35 8.40 -5.52
CA VAL A 167 -2.94 9.71 -5.22
C VAL A 167 -3.34 10.42 -6.50
N ALA A 168 -4.55 10.94 -6.51
CA ALA A 168 -5.06 11.84 -7.53
C ALA A 168 -5.69 13.07 -6.89
N SER A 169 -5.68 14.20 -7.62
CA SER A 169 -6.23 15.46 -7.15
C SER A 169 -7.43 15.86 -8.01
N HIS A 170 -8.47 16.37 -7.37
CA HIS A 170 -9.62 16.96 -8.05
C HIS A 170 -9.27 18.19 -8.90
N LEU A 171 -8.12 18.81 -8.64
CA LEU A 171 -7.64 20.01 -9.33
C LEU A 171 -6.82 19.72 -10.60
N ARG A 172 -6.44 18.45 -10.86
CA ARG A 172 -5.68 18.07 -12.05
C ARG A 172 -6.59 17.34 -13.03
N SER A 173 -6.57 17.77 -14.29
CA SER A 173 -7.36 17.17 -15.37
C SER A 173 -7.08 15.67 -15.56
N LYS A 174 -8.08 14.95 -16.10
CA LYS A 174 -8.19 13.50 -16.23
C LYS A 174 -7.11 12.78 -17.08
N GLU A 175 -6.10 13.47 -17.57
CA GLU A 175 -5.15 12.93 -18.55
C GLU A 175 -3.73 12.79 -17.98
N SER A 176 -3.49 11.71 -17.26
CA SER A 176 -2.18 11.08 -17.27
C SER A 176 -2.33 9.58 -17.06
N TYR A 177 -1.95 8.86 -18.10
CA TYR A 177 -1.90 7.40 -18.13
C TYR A 177 -1.09 6.83 -16.95
N PHE A 178 -1.40 5.60 -16.56
CA PHE A 178 -0.86 4.86 -15.42
C PHE A 178 0.66 4.89 -15.25
N SER A 179 1.42 5.15 -16.31
CA SER A 179 2.90 5.17 -16.29
C SER A 179 3.51 6.43 -15.67
N VAL A 180 2.73 7.50 -15.45
CA VAL A 180 3.22 8.80 -14.97
C VAL A 180 2.53 9.26 -13.68
N ALA A 181 1.57 8.49 -13.15
CA ALA A 181 0.97 8.81 -11.85
C ALA A 181 2.05 8.71 -10.77
N SER A 182 2.43 9.85 -10.22
CA SER A 182 3.41 9.93 -9.15
C SER A 182 2.97 9.00 -8.00
N ARG A 183 3.80 8.01 -7.69
CA ARG A 183 3.61 7.16 -6.51
C ARG A 183 4.06 7.87 -5.23
N GLU A 184 4.09 9.19 -5.26
CA GLU A 184 4.46 10.01 -4.12
C GLU A 184 3.27 10.12 -3.16
N ALA A 185 3.59 10.20 -1.89
CA ALA A 185 2.60 10.43 -0.86
C ALA A 185 2.22 11.89 -0.77
N GLU A 186 0.94 12.16 -0.62
CA GLU A 186 0.44 13.47 -0.26
C GLU A 186 -0.09 13.48 1.18
N THR A 187 -0.04 14.66 1.79
CA THR A 187 -0.55 14.86 3.15
C THR A 187 -1.41 16.11 3.19
N GLU A 188 -2.60 15.99 3.74
CA GLU A 188 -3.54 17.09 3.92
C GLU A 188 -3.86 17.32 5.40
N VAL A 189 -4.04 18.56 5.80
CA VAL A 189 -4.41 18.95 7.17
C VAL A 189 -5.76 19.64 7.12
N VAL A 190 -6.73 19.12 7.86
CA VAL A 190 -8.03 19.72 8.10
C VAL A 190 -8.23 19.81 9.61
N ASP A 191 -8.20 21.00 10.17
CA ASP A 191 -8.20 21.25 11.63
C ASP A 191 -7.13 20.39 12.35
N LYS A 192 -7.56 19.46 13.21
CA LYS A 192 -6.72 18.52 13.97
C LYS A 192 -6.53 17.17 13.27
N LEU A 193 -6.95 17.03 12.03
CA LEU A 193 -6.78 15.80 11.25
C LEU A 193 -5.69 15.97 10.21
N ILE A 194 -4.73 15.06 10.21
CA ILE A 194 -3.75 14.89 9.13
C ILE A 194 -4.09 13.62 8.39
N THR A 195 -4.38 13.70 7.10
CA THR A 195 -4.57 12.51 6.26
C THR A 195 -3.35 12.29 5.38
N VAL A 196 -2.87 11.05 5.36
CA VAL A 196 -1.77 10.57 4.51
C VAL A 196 -2.35 9.75 3.37
N TYR A 197 -2.09 10.19 2.13
CA TYR A 197 -2.54 9.51 0.92
C TYR A 197 -1.36 8.89 0.20
N GLY A 198 -1.48 7.62 -0.17
CA GLY A 198 -0.43 6.89 -0.88
C GLY A 198 0.80 6.59 -0.03
N GLY A 199 1.97 6.51 -0.69
CA GLY A 199 3.24 6.18 -0.05
C GLY A 199 3.75 4.79 -0.38
N LYS A 200 5.01 4.53 -0.05
CA LYS A 200 5.69 3.26 -0.23
C LYS A 200 6.43 2.90 1.07
N TRP A 201 6.65 1.63 1.30
CA TRP A 201 7.49 1.16 2.40
C TRP A 201 8.87 1.84 2.41
N THR A 202 9.52 1.89 1.24
CA THR A 202 10.84 2.49 1.08
C THR A 202 10.90 4.00 1.38
N SER A 203 9.78 4.71 1.28
CA SER A 203 9.68 6.15 1.59
C SER A 203 9.03 6.42 2.96
N ALA A 204 8.68 5.39 3.74
CA ALA A 204 8.01 5.56 5.03
C ALA A 204 8.77 6.46 6.02
N PRO A 205 10.12 6.39 6.17
CA PRO A 205 10.83 7.28 7.07
C PRO A 205 10.69 8.76 6.69
N SER A 206 10.92 9.10 5.41
CA SER A 206 10.80 10.49 4.94
C SER A 206 9.36 11.03 5.01
N LEU A 207 8.39 10.15 4.78
CA LEU A 207 6.98 10.49 4.93
C LEU A 207 6.61 10.75 6.39
N SER A 208 7.11 9.93 7.31
CA SER A 208 6.93 10.12 8.75
C SER A 208 7.50 11.45 9.21
N GLU A 209 8.70 11.83 8.77
CA GLU A 209 9.29 13.14 9.04
C GLU A 209 8.44 14.29 8.49
N LYS A 210 7.85 14.13 7.30
CA LYS A 210 6.94 15.12 6.72
C LYS A 210 5.70 15.32 7.60
N VAL A 211 5.14 14.24 8.14
CA VAL A 211 4.00 14.29 9.07
C VAL A 211 4.41 14.98 10.38
N VAL A 212 5.53 14.57 10.98
CA VAL A 212 6.03 15.18 12.23
C VAL A 212 6.29 16.68 12.06
N ARG A 213 6.86 17.11 10.93
CA ARG A 213 7.04 18.56 10.64
C ARG A 213 5.70 19.30 10.59
N LYS A 214 4.65 18.70 10.04
CA LYS A 214 3.31 19.28 10.03
C LYS A 214 2.72 19.38 11.44
N LEU A 215 2.92 18.36 12.28
CA LEU A 215 2.50 18.39 13.68
C LEU A 215 3.11 19.58 14.42
N LYS A 216 4.44 19.75 14.29
CA LYS A 216 5.16 20.87 14.91
C LYS A 216 4.74 22.25 14.37
N SER A 217 4.55 22.39 13.05
CA SER A 217 4.20 23.67 12.42
C SER A 217 2.79 24.17 12.74
N LYS A 218 1.92 23.30 13.23
CA LYS A 218 0.54 23.59 13.63
C LYS A 218 0.37 23.66 15.15
N GLU A 219 1.47 23.65 15.90
CA GLU A 219 1.45 23.68 17.37
C GLU A 219 0.63 22.56 18.02
N PHE A 220 0.61 21.36 17.38
CA PHE A 220 -0.01 20.18 17.96
C PHE A 220 0.94 19.43 18.92
N LEU A 221 2.22 19.78 18.91
CA LEU A 221 3.28 19.22 19.76
C LEU A 221 4.07 20.32 20.45
#